data_07fff0ee5a72d5c6fa2e8d6ce6974bc4
#
_entry.id   07fff0ee5a72d5c6fa2e8d6ce6974bc4
#
_cell.length_a   1.000
_cell.length_b   1.000
_cell.length_c   1.000
_cell.angle_alpha   90.00
_cell.angle_beta   90.00
_cell.angle_gamma   90.00
#
_symmetry.space_group_name_H-M   'P 1'
#
loop_
_entity.id
_entity.type
_entity.pdbx_description
1 polymer ?
#
loop_
_entity_poly.entity_id
_entity_poly.type
_entity_poly.pdbx_seq_one_letter_code
_entity_poly.pdbx_strand_id
1 'polypeptide(L)'
;MKFENYMILEFPSKSANEAFARSAVACFAAQLDPTMEEMGDIRTAVSEAVTNCIVHAYPDSYGIITLRCRILKDNILDIVVKDKGVGIPDIDQARKPMFTTGGSDRSGMGFTIMESFMTTLEISSSAGKGTTVHMRRKVQRRS
;
A
#
# COMPACT_ATOMS: atom_id res chain seq x y z
N MET A 1 8.74 16.98 -6.99
CA MET A 1 7.29 17.15 -7.22
C MET A 1 6.68 17.89 -6.04
N LYS A 2 5.88 18.89 -6.34
CA LYS A 2 5.17 19.62 -5.28
C LYS A 2 3.99 18.84 -4.76
N PHE A 3 3.76 18.94 -3.46
CA PHE A 3 2.58 18.36 -2.84
C PHE A 3 1.92 19.39 -1.92
N GLU A 4 0.61 19.27 -1.75
CA GLU A 4 -0.18 20.23 -0.98
C GLU A 4 -0.26 19.85 0.50
N ASN A 5 -0.14 18.58 0.80
CA ASN A 5 -0.15 18.07 2.17
C ASN A 5 0.47 16.69 2.20
N TYR A 6 0.92 16.26 3.37
CA TYR A 6 1.49 14.93 3.50
C TYR A 6 1.39 14.42 4.93
N MET A 7 1.50 13.11 5.07
CA MET A 7 1.71 12.46 6.36
C MET A 7 2.69 11.30 6.22
N ILE A 8 3.38 10.97 7.28
CA ILE A 8 4.26 9.80 7.35
C ILE A 8 3.92 9.05 8.64
N LEU A 9 3.73 7.74 8.52
CA LEU A 9 3.55 6.83 9.64
C LEU A 9 4.65 5.80 9.63
N GLU A 10 5.18 5.48 10.80
CA GLU A 10 6.08 4.35 10.96
C GLU A 10 5.56 3.47 12.08
N PHE A 11 5.53 2.16 11.86
CA PHE A 11 4.98 1.25 12.85
C PHE A 11 5.57 -0.16 12.66
N PRO A 12 5.60 -0.98 13.73
CA PRO A 12 6.03 -2.37 13.62
C PRO A 12 5.08 -3.18 12.75
N SER A 13 5.60 -4.22 12.13
CA SER A 13 4.84 -5.10 11.22
C SER A 13 3.94 -6.08 11.96
N LYS A 14 3.22 -5.58 12.95
CA LYS A 14 2.23 -6.34 13.70
C LYS A 14 0.89 -6.29 13.00
N SER A 15 0.16 -7.42 12.99
CA SER A 15 -1.12 -7.50 12.30
C SER A 15 -2.14 -6.49 12.81
N ALA A 16 -2.09 -6.13 14.10
CA ALA A 16 -2.98 -5.13 14.67
C ALA A 16 -2.82 -3.76 14.00
N ASN A 17 -1.66 -3.47 13.41
CA ASN A 17 -1.38 -2.16 12.82
C ASN A 17 -1.93 -2.02 11.40
N GLU A 18 -2.42 -3.10 10.78
CA GLU A 18 -3.04 -3.00 9.46
C GLU A 18 -4.31 -2.14 9.53
N ALA A 19 -5.19 -2.41 10.47
CA ALA A 19 -6.43 -1.63 10.62
C ALA A 19 -6.14 -0.17 10.95
N PHE A 20 -5.13 0.09 11.78
CA PHE A 20 -4.73 1.44 12.10
C PHE A 20 -4.23 2.18 10.85
N ALA A 21 -3.35 1.56 10.09
CA ALA A 21 -2.78 2.17 8.89
C ALA A 21 -3.86 2.49 7.85
N ARG A 22 -4.75 1.53 7.61
CA ARG A 22 -5.86 1.70 6.67
C ARG A 22 -6.76 2.85 7.08
N SER A 23 -7.07 2.94 8.38
CA SER A 23 -7.92 4.02 8.89
C SER A 23 -7.24 5.37 8.82
N ALA A 24 -5.95 5.44 9.11
CA ALA A 24 -5.20 6.69 9.03
C ALA A 24 -5.17 7.22 7.60
N VAL A 25 -4.95 6.33 6.61
CA VAL A 25 -4.97 6.74 5.21
C VAL A 25 -6.36 7.22 4.80
N ALA A 26 -7.41 6.54 5.25
CA ALA A 26 -8.78 6.94 4.94
C ALA A 26 -9.09 8.34 5.49
N CYS A 27 -8.68 8.61 6.73
CA CYS A 27 -8.85 9.94 7.32
C CYS A 27 -8.10 11.01 6.55
N PHE A 28 -6.88 10.71 6.13
CA PHE A 28 -6.08 11.65 5.35
C PHE A 28 -6.70 11.89 3.97
N ALA A 29 -7.12 10.82 3.31
CA ALA A 29 -7.71 10.86 1.97
C ALA A 29 -9.06 11.62 1.95
N ALA A 30 -9.74 11.71 3.09
CA ALA A 30 -11.01 12.43 3.19
C ALA A 30 -10.87 13.89 2.77
N GLN A 31 -9.68 14.47 2.84
CA GLN A 31 -9.42 15.85 2.39
C GLN A 31 -9.72 16.04 0.89
N LEU A 32 -9.68 14.97 0.10
CA LEU A 32 -9.96 15.01 -1.34
C LEU A 32 -11.44 14.81 -1.65
N ASP A 33 -12.27 14.65 -0.63
CA ASP A 33 -13.70 14.40 -0.77
C ASP A 33 -14.03 13.25 -1.72
N PRO A 34 -13.46 12.04 -1.50
CA PRO A 34 -13.72 10.91 -2.37
C PRO A 34 -15.13 10.38 -2.21
N THR A 35 -15.64 9.69 -3.24
CA THR A 35 -16.87 8.92 -3.12
C THR A 35 -16.64 7.74 -2.18
N MET A 36 -17.73 7.10 -1.73
CA MET A 36 -17.62 5.88 -0.93
C MET A 36 -16.89 4.78 -1.69
N GLU A 37 -17.12 4.68 -2.98
CA GLU A 37 -16.42 3.70 -3.83
C GLU A 37 -14.92 4.00 -3.90
N GLU A 38 -14.56 5.26 -4.15
CA GLU A 38 -13.15 5.67 -4.20
C GLU A 38 -12.46 5.42 -2.86
N MET A 39 -13.13 5.76 -1.77
CA MET A 39 -12.59 5.53 -0.43
C MET A 39 -12.41 4.04 -0.16
N GLY A 40 -13.37 3.22 -0.57
CA GLY A 40 -13.28 1.77 -0.44
C GLY A 40 -12.09 1.20 -1.21
N ASP A 41 -11.87 1.67 -2.43
CA ASP A 41 -10.74 1.26 -3.25
C ASP A 41 -9.42 1.62 -2.60
N ILE A 42 -9.30 2.83 -2.09
CA ILE A 42 -8.09 3.30 -1.41
C ILE A 42 -7.80 2.46 -0.17
N ARG A 43 -8.81 2.24 0.66
CA ARG A 43 -8.65 1.44 1.89
C ARG A 43 -8.22 0.02 1.58
N THR A 44 -8.82 -0.58 0.56
CA THR A 44 -8.51 -1.96 0.18
C THR A 44 -7.08 -2.07 -0.35
N ALA A 45 -6.66 -1.14 -1.21
CA ALA A 45 -5.30 -1.16 -1.74
C ALA A 45 -4.26 -0.98 -0.64
N VAL A 46 -4.48 -0.08 0.30
CA VAL A 46 -3.58 0.13 1.44
C VAL A 46 -3.52 -1.10 2.32
N SER A 47 -4.69 -1.70 2.60
CA SER A 47 -4.76 -2.92 3.40
C SER A 47 -3.92 -4.03 2.78
N GLU A 48 -4.01 -4.22 1.46
CA GLU A 48 -3.23 -5.24 0.76
C GLU A 48 -1.73 -4.93 0.83
N ALA A 49 -1.33 -3.69 0.63
CA ALA A 49 0.08 -3.31 0.67
C ALA A 49 0.69 -3.51 2.07
N VAL A 50 -0.03 -3.10 3.11
CA VAL A 50 0.45 -3.26 4.49
C VAL A 50 0.48 -4.73 4.89
N THR A 51 -0.55 -5.49 4.52
CA THR A 51 -0.61 -6.92 4.82
C THR A 51 0.56 -7.67 4.17
N ASN A 52 0.92 -7.30 2.94
CA ASN A 52 2.09 -7.90 2.29
C ASN A 52 3.36 -7.68 3.10
N CYS A 53 3.55 -6.48 3.66
CA CYS A 53 4.69 -6.22 4.53
C CYS A 53 4.65 -7.09 5.79
N ILE A 54 3.48 -7.21 6.41
CA ILE A 54 3.32 -7.98 7.65
C ILE A 54 3.61 -9.46 7.43
N VAL A 55 3.07 -10.02 6.33
CA VAL A 55 3.13 -11.47 6.08
C VAL A 55 4.45 -11.88 5.45
N HIS A 56 4.98 -11.08 4.51
CA HIS A 56 6.07 -11.53 3.66
C HIS A 56 7.42 -10.86 3.93
N ALA A 57 7.43 -9.60 4.37
CA ALA A 57 8.68 -8.85 4.50
C ALA A 57 9.52 -9.33 5.69
N TYR A 58 8.87 -9.67 6.79
CA TYR A 58 9.55 -10.01 8.04
C TYR A 58 9.04 -11.35 8.59
N PRO A 59 9.36 -12.47 7.92
CA PRO A 59 8.75 -13.76 8.26
C PRO A 59 9.06 -14.28 9.66
N ASP A 60 10.22 -13.94 10.21
CA ASP A 60 10.67 -14.49 11.50
C ASP A 60 10.73 -13.46 12.62
N SER A 61 10.34 -12.22 12.34
CA SER A 61 10.45 -11.14 13.32
C SER A 61 9.55 -9.98 12.92
N TYR A 62 9.57 -8.92 13.73
CA TYR A 62 8.91 -7.67 13.36
C TYR A 62 9.94 -6.68 12.84
N GLY A 63 9.57 -5.96 11.82
CA GLY A 63 10.34 -4.84 11.29
C GLY A 63 9.46 -3.61 11.20
N ILE A 64 10.05 -2.53 10.71
CA ILE A 64 9.34 -1.25 10.60
C ILE A 64 8.74 -1.12 9.20
N ILE A 65 7.47 -0.73 9.15
CA ILE A 65 6.79 -0.36 7.92
C ILE A 65 6.67 1.15 7.92
N THR A 66 7.06 1.78 6.82
CA THR A 66 6.90 3.22 6.61
C THR A 66 5.81 3.44 5.58
N LEU A 67 4.82 4.23 5.93
CA LEU A 67 3.71 4.58 5.05
C LEU A 67 3.68 6.09 4.91
N ARG A 68 3.78 6.57 3.66
CA ARG A 68 3.74 8.00 3.37
C ARG A 68 2.58 8.28 2.43
N CYS A 69 1.77 9.28 2.77
CA CYS A 69 0.72 9.76 1.89
C CYS A 69 0.97 11.22 1.56
N ARG A 70 0.75 11.58 0.31
CA ARG A 70 0.84 12.97 -0.14
C ARG A 70 -0.37 13.31 -1.00
N ILE A 71 -0.83 14.54 -0.86
CA ILE A 71 -1.84 15.08 -1.77
C ILE A 71 -1.10 15.90 -2.82
N LEU A 72 -1.21 15.49 -4.06
CA LEU A 72 -0.58 16.16 -5.20
C LEU A 72 -1.61 17.04 -5.90
N LYS A 73 -1.15 17.86 -6.83
CA LYS A 73 -2.05 18.66 -7.67
C LYS A 73 -3.03 17.75 -8.42
N ASP A 74 -4.18 18.31 -8.75
CA ASP A 74 -5.22 17.62 -9.52
C ASP A 74 -5.88 16.46 -8.77
N ASN A 75 -5.96 16.57 -7.44
CA ASN A 75 -6.65 15.60 -6.59
C ASN A 75 -6.06 14.19 -6.69
N ILE A 76 -4.74 14.09 -6.72
CA ILE A 76 -4.07 12.80 -6.73
C ILE A 76 -3.60 12.47 -5.31
N LEU A 77 -4.00 11.31 -4.83
CA LEU A 77 -3.47 10.75 -3.58
C LEU A 77 -2.29 9.86 -3.92
N ASP A 78 -1.13 10.17 -3.38
CA ASP A 78 0.12 9.46 -3.62
C ASP A 78 0.47 8.70 -2.34
N ILE A 79 0.60 7.38 -2.45
CA ILE A 79 0.83 6.50 -1.31
C ILE A 79 2.09 5.67 -1.55
N VAL A 80 2.99 5.65 -0.57
CA VAL A 80 4.17 4.79 -0.59
C VAL A 80 4.14 3.94 0.66
N VAL A 81 4.25 2.63 0.48
CA VAL A 81 4.39 1.67 1.57
C VAL A 81 5.73 0.99 1.41
N LYS A 82 6.59 1.13 2.41
CA LYS A 82 7.98 0.67 2.33
C LYS A 82 8.34 -0.20 3.51
N ASP A 83 9.03 -1.30 3.23
CA ASP A 83 9.64 -2.13 4.26
C ASP A 83 11.13 -2.33 3.94
N LYS A 84 11.87 -2.84 4.93
CA LYS A 84 13.27 -3.21 4.79
C LYS A 84 13.46 -4.70 5.01
N GLY A 85 12.47 -5.48 4.58
CA GLY A 85 12.45 -6.92 4.78
C GLY A 85 13.21 -7.71 3.74
N VAL A 86 12.74 -8.92 3.49
CA VAL A 86 13.46 -9.87 2.63
C VAL A 86 13.44 -9.52 1.16
N GLY A 87 12.51 -8.67 0.74
CA GLY A 87 12.36 -8.31 -0.67
C GLY A 87 11.61 -9.37 -1.46
N ILE A 88 11.37 -9.05 -2.72
CA ILE A 88 10.66 -9.93 -3.67
C ILE A 88 11.65 -10.30 -4.77
N PRO A 89 11.99 -11.61 -4.91
CA PRO A 89 12.97 -12.04 -5.91
C PRO A 89 12.50 -11.82 -7.35
N ASP A 90 11.20 -12.00 -7.60
CA ASP A 90 10.62 -11.89 -8.94
C ASP A 90 9.32 -11.11 -8.84
N ILE A 91 9.38 -9.82 -9.11
CA ILE A 91 8.22 -8.93 -9.02
C ILE A 91 7.16 -9.30 -10.05
N ASP A 92 7.56 -9.64 -11.26
CA ASP A 92 6.60 -9.99 -12.31
C ASP A 92 5.78 -11.22 -11.91
N GLN A 93 6.42 -12.23 -11.34
CA GLN A 93 5.71 -13.40 -10.84
C GLN A 93 4.81 -13.06 -9.66
N ALA A 94 5.29 -12.23 -8.74
CA ALA A 94 4.53 -11.84 -7.55
C ALA A 94 3.26 -11.05 -7.90
N ARG A 95 3.24 -10.37 -9.04
CA ARG A 95 2.07 -9.63 -9.50
C ARG A 95 1.03 -10.50 -10.19
N LYS A 96 1.37 -11.73 -10.54
CA LYS A 96 0.40 -12.65 -11.17
C LYS A 96 -0.64 -13.06 -10.15
N PRO A 97 -1.91 -13.19 -10.59
CA PRO A 97 -2.98 -13.66 -9.71
C PRO A 97 -2.66 -15.02 -9.09
N MET A 98 -3.04 -15.19 -7.84
CA MET A 98 -2.92 -16.43 -7.06
C MET A 98 -1.51 -16.78 -6.62
N PHE A 99 -0.49 -15.96 -6.95
CA PHE A 99 0.85 -16.18 -6.40
C PHE A 99 0.91 -15.73 -4.94
N THR A 100 1.45 -16.55 -4.06
CA THR A 100 1.67 -16.18 -2.66
C THR A 100 2.83 -16.99 -2.06
N THR A 101 3.59 -16.34 -1.17
CA THR A 101 4.60 -17.00 -0.34
C THR A 101 4.10 -17.17 1.09
N GLY A 102 2.91 -16.67 1.40
CA GLY A 102 2.28 -16.82 2.70
C GLY A 102 1.59 -18.16 2.84
N GLY A 103 0.83 -18.33 3.90
CA GLY A 103 0.09 -19.54 4.14
C GLY A 103 -1.11 -19.69 3.21
N SER A 104 -1.79 -20.83 3.32
CA SER A 104 -2.94 -21.16 2.47
C SER A 104 -4.14 -20.23 2.70
N ASP A 105 -4.13 -19.44 3.75
CA ASP A 105 -5.17 -18.46 4.04
C ASP A 105 -5.04 -17.19 3.19
N ARG A 106 -3.94 -17.05 2.42
CA ARG A 106 -3.72 -15.91 1.55
C ARG A 106 -4.27 -16.17 0.15
N SER A 107 -4.97 -15.20 -0.39
CA SER A 107 -5.58 -15.35 -1.71
C SER A 107 -4.57 -15.29 -2.87
N GLY A 108 -3.40 -14.68 -2.65
CA GLY A 108 -2.42 -14.45 -3.71
C GLY A 108 -2.83 -13.36 -4.68
N MET A 109 -3.76 -12.49 -4.31
CA MET A 109 -4.33 -11.47 -5.19
C MET A 109 -3.95 -10.04 -4.81
N GLY A 110 -3.03 -9.87 -3.82
CA GLY A 110 -2.75 -8.55 -3.27
C GLY A 110 -2.33 -7.51 -4.31
N PHE A 111 -1.34 -7.81 -5.16
CA PHE A 111 -0.89 -6.87 -6.18
C PHE A 111 -1.92 -6.69 -7.29
N THR A 112 -2.67 -7.73 -7.61
CA THR A 112 -3.77 -7.63 -8.58
C THR A 112 -4.85 -6.67 -8.09
N ILE A 113 -5.20 -6.76 -6.81
CA ILE A 113 -6.19 -5.88 -6.20
C ILE A 113 -5.69 -4.44 -6.20
N MET A 114 -4.43 -4.22 -5.79
CA MET A 114 -3.85 -2.87 -5.81
C MET A 114 -3.88 -2.27 -7.21
N GLU A 115 -3.50 -3.05 -8.22
CA GLU A 115 -3.48 -2.59 -9.60
C GLU A 115 -4.89 -2.25 -10.09
N SER A 116 -5.89 -3.05 -9.72
CA SER A 116 -7.28 -2.83 -10.12
C SER A 116 -7.88 -1.56 -9.53
N PHE A 117 -7.49 -1.22 -8.30
CA PHE A 117 -8.14 -0.14 -7.55
C PHE A 117 -7.38 1.17 -7.59
N MET A 118 -6.14 1.17 -8.06
CA MET A 118 -5.33 2.39 -8.11
C MET A 118 -5.09 2.83 -9.53
N THR A 119 -4.86 4.12 -9.73
CA THR A 119 -4.60 4.67 -11.05
C THR A 119 -3.25 4.18 -11.55
N THR A 120 -2.23 4.15 -10.69
CA THR A 120 -0.91 3.60 -11.02
C THR A 120 -0.40 2.75 -9.88
N LEU A 121 0.46 1.79 -10.21
CA LEU A 121 1.14 0.93 -9.25
C LEU A 121 2.56 0.66 -9.73
N GLU A 122 3.53 1.01 -8.90
CA GLU A 122 4.93 0.73 -9.15
C GLU A 122 5.50 -0.03 -7.96
N ILE A 123 6.26 -1.08 -8.21
CA ILE A 123 6.87 -1.89 -7.17
C ILE A 123 8.36 -1.96 -7.41
N SER A 124 9.15 -1.60 -6.40
CA SER A 124 10.60 -1.71 -6.42
C SER A 124 11.01 -2.63 -5.28
N SER A 125 11.87 -3.60 -5.58
CA SER A 125 12.32 -4.53 -4.55
C SER A 125 13.69 -5.08 -4.90
N SER A 126 14.47 -5.38 -3.87
CA SER A 126 15.75 -6.07 -4.00
C SER A 126 15.85 -7.11 -2.90
N ALA A 127 16.33 -8.29 -3.24
CA ALA A 127 16.49 -9.37 -2.27
C ALA A 127 17.35 -8.90 -1.09
N GLY A 128 16.84 -9.06 0.11
CA GLY A 128 17.52 -8.66 1.35
C GLY A 128 17.49 -7.17 1.67
N LYS A 129 16.90 -6.34 0.81
CA LYS A 129 16.90 -4.87 1.00
C LYS A 129 15.51 -4.27 1.16
N GLY A 130 14.47 -5.09 1.00
CA GLY A 130 13.10 -4.65 1.20
C GLY A 130 12.36 -4.33 -0.08
N THR A 131 11.16 -3.81 0.11
CA THR A 131 10.21 -3.54 -0.97
C THR A 131 9.60 -2.17 -0.78
N THR A 132 9.39 -1.45 -1.88
CA THR A 132 8.64 -0.20 -1.92
C THR A 132 7.49 -0.35 -2.90
N VAL A 133 6.29 -0.11 -2.41
CA VAL A 133 5.07 -0.10 -3.23
C VAL A 133 4.62 1.35 -3.33
N HIS A 134 4.53 1.85 -4.55
CA HIS A 134 4.14 3.23 -4.82
C HIS A 134 2.84 3.22 -5.62
N MET A 135 1.79 3.75 -5.03
CA MET A 135 0.45 3.77 -5.62
C MET A 135 -0.04 5.20 -5.74
N ARG A 136 -0.80 5.47 -6.78
CA ARG A 136 -1.50 6.75 -6.93
C ARG A 136 -2.95 6.50 -7.28
N ARG A 137 -3.82 7.27 -6.67
CA ARG A 137 -5.25 7.25 -7.02
C ARG A 137 -5.68 8.67 -7.33
N LYS A 138 -6.15 8.86 -8.54
CA LYS A 138 -6.80 10.12 -8.89
C LYS A 138 -8.23 10.06 -8.37
N VAL A 139 -8.57 11.02 -7.50
CA VAL A 139 -9.91 11.16 -6.97
C VAL A 139 -10.64 12.17 -7.84
N GLN A 140 -11.85 11.84 -8.29
CA GLN A 140 -12.58 12.73 -9.15
C GLN A 140 -12.95 14.01 -8.43
N ARG A 141 -12.63 15.13 -9.07
CA ARG A 141 -12.97 16.42 -8.50
C ARG A 141 -14.48 16.63 -8.63
N ARG A 142 -15.10 17.01 -7.54
CA ARG A 142 -16.48 17.41 -7.52
C ARG A 142 -16.55 18.92 -7.50
N SER A 143 -17.34 19.46 -8.38
CA SER A 143 -17.53 20.92 -8.45
C SER A 143 -18.57 21.40 -7.45
#